data_245dfb3f479947efc3f3534f5d0c5b0b
#
_entry.id   245dfb3f479947efc3f3534f5d0c5b0b
#
_cell.length_a   1.000
_cell.length_b   1.000
_cell.length_c   1.000
_cell.angle_alpha   90.00
_cell.angle_beta   90.00
_cell.angle_gamma   90.00
#
_symmetry.space_group_name_H-M   'P 1'
#
loop_
_entity.id
_entity.type
_entity.pdbx_description
1 polymer ?
#
loop_
_entity_poly.entity_id
_entity_poly.type
_entity_poly.pdbx_seq_one_letter_code
_entity_poly.pdbx_strand_id
1 'polypeptide(L)'
;MRMGEEMNPVKVGMVTREWPPNVYGGAGVHVLQLAEALGTRSEVELSVHCFGESRNGAQGEPVPVKFSQSNPALQAIVTDAAIVKALSNVDVVHTHTWYANMAGHLASLLHGIPHVLTAHSLEPLRPWKAEQLGGGYQLSSWIEKSSMEGAAAIIAVSDGMRADLLTSYPNVDPAKVHTIRNGVDTSKFAPNPDPHIVAKYGITGRYALFVGRITRQKGLAHLLRAWIEVPPEYGLVLAAGSPDEPKIGNEVAELIAELRLSRKNIWWIQEMLPHNELTALLTSAELFLCPSIYEPLGIVNLEAMGCATAVLASNVGGIPEVVENGKTGVLVNFTPDSRLFEFNLAQAIVGALSQPELLHEYGIAGRERAQKLFGWNAVATATINLYKDIANAK
;
A
#
# COMPACT_ATOMS: atom_id res chain seq x y z
N MET A 1 32.49 33.96 -5.28
CA MET A 1 31.68 33.10 -4.40
C MET A 1 30.35 33.81 -4.23
N ARG A 2 29.31 33.42 -4.97
CA ARG A 2 27.94 33.86 -4.69
C ARG A 2 27.50 33.06 -3.46
N MET A 3 27.24 33.77 -2.36
CA MET A 3 26.56 33.20 -1.19
C MET A 3 25.27 32.58 -1.70
N GLY A 4 25.03 31.30 -1.34
CA GLY A 4 23.82 30.60 -1.76
C GLY A 4 22.60 31.39 -1.31
N GLU A 5 21.72 31.69 -2.24
CA GLU A 5 20.36 32.11 -1.93
C GLU A 5 19.74 30.98 -1.08
N GLU A 6 19.46 31.27 0.18
CA GLU A 6 18.58 30.41 1.00
C GLU A 6 17.23 30.39 0.28
N MET A 7 16.99 29.33 -0.50
CA MET A 7 15.68 29.14 -1.12
C MET A 7 14.65 28.95 -0.02
N ASN A 8 13.61 29.78 -0.01
CA ASN A 8 12.50 29.60 0.90
C ASN A 8 11.93 28.18 0.75
N PRO A 9 11.55 27.54 1.84
CA PRO A 9 10.94 26.21 1.77
C PRO A 9 9.67 26.23 0.92
N VAL A 10 9.45 25.17 0.15
CA VAL A 10 8.20 24.98 -0.59
C VAL A 10 7.10 24.66 0.40
N LYS A 11 6.02 25.44 0.43
CA LYS A 11 4.85 25.19 1.28
C LYS A 11 3.95 24.17 0.63
N VAL A 12 3.78 23.03 1.30
CA VAL A 12 3.01 21.88 0.78
C VAL A 12 1.81 21.61 1.67
N GLY A 13 0.61 21.63 1.07
CA GLY A 13 -0.61 21.14 1.69
C GLY A 13 -0.85 19.68 1.30
N MET A 14 -0.54 18.75 2.19
CA MET A 14 -0.79 17.32 1.97
C MET A 14 -2.20 16.96 2.42
N VAL A 15 -3.00 16.34 1.55
CA VAL A 15 -4.39 15.95 1.86
C VAL A 15 -4.53 14.43 1.79
N THR A 16 -5.10 13.85 2.83
CA THR A 16 -5.32 12.41 2.95
C THR A 16 -6.61 12.08 3.68
N ARG A 17 -7.21 10.94 3.36
CA ARG A 17 -8.31 10.41 4.18
C ARG A 17 -7.80 9.81 5.48
N GLU A 18 -6.67 9.11 5.44
CA GLU A 18 -6.12 8.30 6.53
C GLU A 18 -4.99 9.03 7.25
N TRP A 19 -5.08 9.10 8.58
CA TRP A 19 -4.03 9.61 9.45
C TRP A 19 -4.10 8.91 10.81
N PRO A 20 -3.00 8.64 11.51
CA PRO A 20 -3.03 7.98 12.81
C PRO A 20 -3.97 8.63 13.83
N PRO A 21 -4.66 7.83 14.66
CA PRO A 21 -4.62 6.36 14.75
C PRO A 21 -5.46 5.64 13.67
N ASN A 22 -6.17 6.34 12.82
CA ASN A 22 -7.11 5.80 11.85
C ASN A 22 -6.42 5.52 10.50
N VAL A 23 -5.50 4.56 10.48
CA VAL A 23 -4.83 4.06 9.28
C VAL A 23 -5.43 2.71 8.92
N TYR A 24 -5.90 2.60 7.67
CA TYR A 24 -6.65 1.44 7.20
C TYR A 24 -5.85 0.56 6.22
N GLY A 25 -4.91 1.15 5.48
CA GLY A 25 -4.17 0.43 4.45
C GLY A 25 -2.83 1.01 4.09
N GLY A 26 -2.18 0.43 3.07
CA GLY A 26 -0.85 0.83 2.64
C GLY A 26 -0.74 2.30 2.22
N ALA A 27 -1.81 2.91 1.72
CA ALA A 27 -1.82 4.34 1.39
C ALA A 27 -1.63 5.22 2.63
N GLY A 28 -2.35 4.92 3.73
CA GLY A 28 -2.19 5.66 4.99
C GLY A 28 -0.80 5.48 5.62
N VAL A 29 -0.25 4.27 5.54
CA VAL A 29 1.14 4.00 5.96
C VAL A 29 2.13 4.83 5.14
N HIS A 30 1.97 4.85 3.81
CA HIS A 30 2.80 5.67 2.92
C HIS A 30 2.73 7.16 3.28
N VAL A 31 1.52 7.72 3.45
CA VAL A 31 1.34 9.14 3.76
C VAL A 31 2.04 9.52 5.06
N LEU A 32 1.87 8.70 6.11
CA LEU A 32 2.55 8.93 7.39
C LEU A 32 4.06 8.94 7.23
N GLN A 33 4.63 7.91 6.61
CA GLN A 33 6.09 7.78 6.47
C GLN A 33 6.67 8.87 5.55
N LEU A 34 5.96 9.25 4.48
CA LEU A 34 6.35 10.36 3.62
C LEU A 34 6.32 11.68 4.39
N ALA A 35 5.26 11.94 5.16
CA ALA A 35 5.15 13.16 5.96
C ALA A 35 6.24 13.23 7.04
N GLU A 36 6.57 12.12 7.72
CA GLU A 36 7.70 12.03 8.65
C GLU A 36 9.02 12.36 7.94
N ALA A 37 9.26 11.78 6.77
CA ALA A 37 10.49 11.99 6.02
C ALA A 37 10.62 13.43 5.46
N LEU A 38 9.52 14.03 5.00
CA LEU A 38 9.46 15.43 4.56
C LEU A 38 9.63 16.40 5.73
N GLY A 39 9.03 16.12 6.88
CA GLY A 39 9.10 16.97 8.07
C GLY A 39 10.51 17.10 8.68
N THR A 40 11.45 16.24 8.29
CA THR A 40 12.87 16.37 8.67
C THR A 40 13.68 17.26 7.72
N ARG A 41 13.06 17.79 6.66
CA ARG A 41 13.74 18.51 5.58
C ARG A 41 13.44 20.00 5.64
N SER A 42 14.49 20.83 5.65
CA SER A 42 14.39 22.29 5.64
C SER A 42 13.85 22.86 4.33
N GLU A 43 13.85 22.09 3.26
CA GLU A 43 13.38 22.48 1.93
C GLU A 43 11.84 22.50 1.78
N VAL A 44 11.10 21.98 2.78
CA VAL A 44 9.64 21.88 2.74
C VAL A 44 9.02 22.36 4.05
N GLU A 45 8.01 23.20 3.94
CA GLU A 45 7.07 23.52 5.03
C GLU A 45 5.78 22.72 4.79
N LEU A 46 5.60 21.62 5.55
CA LEU A 46 4.51 20.67 5.35
C LEU A 46 3.35 20.96 6.30
N SER A 47 2.14 21.09 5.75
CA SER A 47 0.88 21.02 6.47
C SER A 47 0.09 19.79 6.04
N VAL A 48 -0.43 19.01 6.99
CA VAL A 48 -1.23 17.82 6.70
C VAL A 48 -2.68 18.09 7.03
N HIS A 49 -3.58 17.77 6.09
CA HIS A 49 -5.02 17.86 6.22
C HIS A 49 -5.63 16.46 6.08
N CYS A 50 -6.46 16.04 7.03
CA CYS A 50 -7.04 14.71 7.01
C CYS A 50 -8.56 14.73 7.25
N PHE A 51 -9.24 13.67 6.86
CA PHE A 51 -10.66 13.50 7.11
C PHE A 51 -10.93 13.19 8.58
N GLY A 52 -12.03 13.71 9.11
CA GLY A 52 -12.44 13.56 10.51
C GLY A 52 -11.86 14.63 11.43
N GLU A 53 -11.82 14.35 12.72
CA GLU A 53 -11.31 15.29 13.71
C GLU A 53 -9.81 15.54 13.59
N SER A 54 -9.35 16.73 14.03
CA SER A 54 -7.93 17.06 14.09
C SER A 54 -7.18 16.10 15.03
N ARG A 55 -6.00 15.69 14.59
CA ARG A 55 -5.16 14.70 15.27
C ARG A 55 -3.73 15.20 15.33
N ASN A 56 -2.89 14.55 16.16
CA ASN A 56 -1.49 14.94 16.26
C ASN A 56 -0.82 14.98 14.87
N GLY A 57 -0.26 16.13 14.50
CA GLY A 57 0.40 16.35 13.23
C GLY A 57 -0.50 16.58 12.02
N ALA A 58 -1.84 16.57 12.16
CA ALA A 58 -2.76 16.85 11.05
C ALA A 58 -3.99 17.64 11.47
N GLN A 59 -4.35 18.62 10.64
CA GLN A 59 -5.62 19.34 10.75
C GLN A 59 -6.74 18.47 10.16
N GLY A 60 -7.77 18.22 10.96
CA GLY A 60 -8.91 17.40 10.57
C GLY A 60 -10.07 18.22 10.01
N GLU A 61 -10.78 17.64 9.05
CA GLU A 61 -12.04 18.17 8.53
C GLU A 61 -13.11 17.08 8.63
N PRO A 62 -14.07 17.19 9.57
CA PRO A 62 -15.12 16.21 9.73
C PRO A 62 -16.15 16.33 8.60
N VAL A 63 -16.81 15.20 8.29
CA VAL A 63 -17.96 15.21 7.38
C VAL A 63 -19.04 16.11 7.97
N PRO A 64 -19.53 17.12 7.22
CA PRO A 64 -20.59 17.98 7.71
C PRO A 64 -21.84 17.18 8.12
N VAL A 65 -22.44 17.47 9.28
CA VAL A 65 -23.51 16.68 9.91
C VAL A 65 -24.66 16.35 8.95
N LYS A 66 -25.06 17.30 8.11
CA LYS A 66 -26.12 17.10 7.09
C LYS A 66 -25.81 16.03 6.04
N PHE A 67 -24.54 15.62 5.90
CA PHE A 67 -24.11 14.57 4.98
C PHE A 67 -23.66 13.28 5.67
N SER A 68 -23.75 13.19 7.00
CA SER A 68 -23.28 12.04 7.77
C SER A 68 -23.92 10.70 7.39
N GLN A 69 -25.13 10.72 6.85
CA GLN A 69 -25.87 9.55 6.37
C GLN A 69 -25.86 9.41 4.84
N SER A 70 -25.08 10.24 4.14
CA SER A 70 -24.98 10.18 2.69
C SER A 70 -24.04 9.07 2.24
N ASN A 71 -24.07 8.75 0.93
CA ASN A 71 -23.13 7.82 0.34
C ASN A 71 -21.66 8.25 0.62
N PRO A 72 -20.76 7.32 0.97
CA PRO A 72 -19.36 7.64 1.32
C PRO A 72 -18.61 8.45 0.25
N ALA A 73 -18.93 8.27 -1.03
CA ALA A 73 -18.29 9.06 -2.10
C ALA A 73 -18.77 10.54 -2.07
N LEU A 74 -20.04 10.77 -1.72
CA LEU A 74 -20.54 12.15 -1.53
C LEU A 74 -19.95 12.79 -0.27
N GLN A 75 -19.80 12.02 0.82
CA GLN A 75 -19.11 12.50 2.02
C GLN A 75 -17.67 12.94 1.70
N ALA A 76 -16.95 12.18 0.86
CA ALA A 76 -15.60 12.57 0.44
C ALA A 76 -15.57 13.93 -0.27
N ILE A 77 -16.45 14.15 -1.25
CA ILE A 77 -16.52 15.43 -1.99
C ILE A 77 -16.79 16.63 -1.06
N VAL A 78 -17.74 16.49 -0.15
CA VAL A 78 -18.09 17.63 0.72
C VAL A 78 -16.99 17.93 1.74
N THR A 79 -16.25 16.93 2.18
CA THR A 79 -15.07 17.10 3.03
C THR A 79 -13.92 17.73 2.24
N ASP A 80 -13.66 17.28 1.03
CA ASP A 80 -12.65 17.86 0.14
C ASP A 80 -12.93 19.35 -0.13
N ALA A 81 -14.19 19.69 -0.44
CA ALA A 81 -14.59 21.08 -0.65
C ALA A 81 -14.38 21.97 0.58
N ALA A 82 -14.56 21.43 1.78
CA ALA A 82 -14.30 22.16 3.03
C ALA A 82 -12.78 22.38 3.26
N ILE A 83 -11.93 21.37 2.93
CA ILE A 83 -10.48 21.46 3.07
C ILE A 83 -9.87 22.54 2.15
N VAL A 84 -10.44 22.78 0.96
CA VAL A 84 -9.89 23.74 -0.04
C VAL A 84 -9.56 25.10 0.56
N LYS A 85 -10.39 25.59 1.48
CA LYS A 85 -10.14 26.89 2.12
C LYS A 85 -8.80 26.94 2.88
N ALA A 86 -8.40 25.83 3.50
CA ALA A 86 -7.15 25.74 4.26
C ALA A 86 -5.92 25.67 3.34
N LEU A 87 -6.11 25.37 2.06
CA LEU A 87 -5.04 25.21 1.07
C LEU A 87 -4.67 26.51 0.35
N SER A 88 -5.32 27.65 0.63
CA SER A 88 -5.13 28.90 -0.13
C SER A 88 -3.72 29.52 -0.07
N ASN A 89 -2.91 29.14 0.91
CA ASN A 89 -1.60 29.74 1.19
C ASN A 89 -0.43 28.75 1.03
N VAL A 90 -0.59 27.69 0.21
CA VAL A 90 0.46 26.74 -0.09
C VAL A 90 0.97 26.91 -1.53
N ASP A 91 2.17 26.44 -1.81
CA ASP A 91 2.78 26.50 -3.14
C ASP A 91 2.39 25.28 -3.98
N VAL A 92 2.15 24.15 -3.33
CA VAL A 92 1.76 22.85 -3.94
C VAL A 92 0.74 22.18 -3.06
N VAL A 93 -0.31 21.60 -3.67
CA VAL A 93 -1.22 20.65 -2.98
C VAL A 93 -0.87 19.24 -3.41
N HIS A 94 -0.61 18.35 -2.45
CA HIS A 94 -0.34 16.95 -2.70
C HIS A 94 -1.41 16.06 -2.09
N THR A 95 -2.11 15.29 -2.91
CA THR A 95 -3.23 14.44 -2.47
C THR A 95 -2.94 12.96 -2.65
N HIS A 96 -3.58 12.16 -1.80
CA HIS A 96 -3.39 10.71 -1.78
C HIS A 96 -4.74 10.00 -1.85
N THR A 97 -4.90 9.13 -2.83
CA THR A 97 -6.13 8.38 -3.15
C THR A 97 -7.27 9.27 -3.69
N TRP A 98 -8.21 8.65 -4.41
CA TRP A 98 -9.37 9.36 -4.96
C TRP A 98 -10.21 10.09 -3.88
N TYR A 99 -10.17 9.61 -2.63
CA TYR A 99 -10.91 10.24 -1.53
C TYR A 99 -10.53 11.69 -1.28
N ALA A 100 -9.26 12.04 -1.47
CA ALA A 100 -8.71 13.37 -1.22
C ALA A 100 -8.37 14.14 -2.52
N ASN A 101 -8.47 13.49 -3.68
CA ASN A 101 -8.02 14.08 -4.93
C ASN A 101 -8.85 15.30 -5.35
N MET A 102 -10.14 15.33 -4.97
CA MET A 102 -10.99 16.48 -5.33
C MET A 102 -10.57 17.75 -4.58
N ALA A 103 -10.01 17.66 -3.35
CA ALA A 103 -9.49 18.83 -2.65
C ALA A 103 -8.35 19.50 -3.46
N GLY A 104 -7.40 18.71 -3.97
CA GLY A 104 -6.31 19.22 -4.81
C GLY A 104 -6.80 19.77 -6.15
N HIS A 105 -7.72 19.06 -6.80
CA HIS A 105 -8.31 19.51 -8.06
C HIS A 105 -9.06 20.84 -7.91
N LEU A 106 -9.90 20.97 -6.90
CA LEU A 106 -10.63 22.22 -6.62
C LEU A 106 -9.68 23.36 -6.20
N ALA A 107 -8.65 23.07 -5.40
CA ALA A 107 -7.64 24.09 -5.03
C ALA A 107 -6.88 24.59 -6.27
N SER A 108 -6.57 23.72 -7.22
CA SER A 108 -5.90 24.12 -8.46
C SER A 108 -6.78 25.04 -9.32
N LEU A 109 -8.08 24.73 -9.43
CA LEU A 109 -9.01 25.55 -10.20
C LEU A 109 -9.33 26.89 -9.52
N LEU A 110 -9.48 26.90 -8.20
CA LEU A 110 -9.94 28.08 -7.45
C LEU A 110 -8.79 29.04 -7.11
N HIS A 111 -7.63 28.50 -6.77
CA HIS A 111 -6.48 29.29 -6.28
C HIS A 111 -5.28 29.29 -7.24
N GLY A 112 -5.34 28.56 -8.35
CA GLY A 112 -4.20 28.41 -9.28
C GLY A 112 -3.00 27.69 -8.68
N ILE A 113 -3.21 26.88 -7.62
CA ILE A 113 -2.14 26.13 -6.96
C ILE A 113 -1.93 24.80 -7.68
N PRO A 114 -0.71 24.44 -8.07
CA PRO A 114 -0.46 23.17 -8.75
C PRO A 114 -0.83 21.99 -7.85
N HIS A 115 -1.56 21.04 -8.45
CA HIS A 115 -1.99 19.79 -7.81
C HIS A 115 -1.06 18.65 -8.22
N VAL A 116 -0.38 18.06 -7.24
CA VAL A 116 0.32 16.79 -7.35
C VAL A 116 -0.55 15.71 -6.70
N LEU A 117 -0.69 14.55 -7.30
CA LEU A 117 -1.37 13.43 -6.66
C LEU A 117 -0.52 12.15 -6.71
N THR A 118 -0.61 11.32 -5.67
CA THR A 118 -0.02 9.99 -5.67
C THR A 118 -1.10 8.93 -5.93
N ALA A 119 -0.91 8.16 -7.00
CA ALA A 119 -1.76 7.03 -7.36
C ALA A 119 -1.38 5.78 -6.57
N HIS A 120 -2.16 5.44 -5.54
CA HIS A 120 -2.00 4.22 -4.73
C HIS A 120 -2.78 3.03 -5.26
N SER A 121 -3.73 3.25 -6.13
CA SER A 121 -4.55 2.27 -6.85
C SER A 121 -5.37 3.01 -7.90
N LEU A 122 -5.97 2.29 -8.83
CA LEU A 122 -6.82 2.86 -9.88
C LEU A 122 -8.21 2.23 -9.82
N GLU A 123 -9.25 3.04 -9.83
CA GLU A 123 -10.64 2.57 -9.78
C GLU A 123 -10.99 1.61 -10.94
N PRO A 124 -10.57 1.86 -12.21
CA PRO A 124 -10.84 0.92 -13.30
C PRO A 124 -10.28 -0.49 -13.12
N LEU A 125 -9.19 -0.63 -12.34
CA LEU A 125 -8.56 -1.93 -12.06
C LEU A 125 -9.13 -2.60 -10.80
N ARG A 126 -10.16 -2.02 -10.20
CA ARG A 126 -10.84 -2.54 -9.01
C ARG A 126 -12.34 -2.60 -9.18
N PRO A 127 -12.86 -3.28 -10.23
CA PRO A 127 -14.30 -3.28 -10.54
C PRO A 127 -15.18 -3.84 -9.41
N TRP A 128 -14.63 -4.69 -8.53
CA TRP A 128 -15.31 -5.17 -7.32
C TRP A 128 -15.65 -4.05 -6.33
N LYS A 129 -15.02 -2.86 -6.43
CA LYS A 129 -15.39 -1.69 -5.62
C LYS A 129 -16.81 -1.21 -5.87
N ALA A 130 -17.39 -1.52 -7.02
CA ALA A 130 -18.80 -1.24 -7.30
C ALA A 130 -19.74 -1.94 -6.29
N GLU A 131 -19.37 -3.14 -5.80
CA GLU A 131 -20.14 -3.86 -4.78
C GLU A 131 -20.08 -3.13 -3.42
N GLN A 132 -18.98 -2.45 -3.10
CA GLN A 132 -18.79 -1.72 -1.83
C GLN A 132 -19.41 -0.33 -1.83
N LEU A 133 -19.29 0.40 -2.95
CA LEU A 133 -19.70 1.80 -3.05
C LEU A 133 -21.06 1.98 -3.70
N GLY A 134 -21.62 0.92 -4.32
CA GLY A 134 -22.85 1.03 -5.08
C GLY A 134 -22.81 2.14 -6.12
N GLY A 135 -23.80 3.03 -6.14
CA GLY A 135 -23.80 4.21 -7.02
C GLY A 135 -22.64 5.18 -6.80
N GLY A 136 -21.99 5.11 -5.65
CA GLY A 136 -20.80 5.91 -5.34
C GLY A 136 -19.55 5.52 -6.15
N TYR A 137 -19.53 4.32 -6.76
CA TYR A 137 -18.40 3.89 -7.60
C TYR A 137 -18.28 4.74 -8.89
N GLN A 138 -19.38 5.14 -9.49
CA GLN A 138 -19.33 6.07 -10.63
C GLN A 138 -18.77 7.43 -10.22
N LEU A 139 -19.11 7.88 -9.01
CA LEU A 139 -18.64 9.14 -8.48
C LEU A 139 -17.14 9.08 -8.15
N SER A 140 -16.67 8.01 -7.49
CA SER A 140 -15.22 7.84 -7.22
C SER A 140 -14.39 7.73 -8.50
N SER A 141 -14.89 7.03 -9.51
CA SER A 141 -14.24 6.91 -10.81
C SER A 141 -14.18 8.25 -11.56
N TRP A 142 -15.25 9.05 -11.47
CA TRP A 142 -15.25 10.41 -12.03
C TRP A 142 -14.27 11.34 -11.31
N ILE A 143 -14.24 11.31 -9.97
CA ILE A 143 -13.30 12.10 -9.16
C ILE A 143 -11.86 11.74 -9.55
N GLU A 144 -11.53 10.46 -9.56
CA GLU A 144 -10.18 9.99 -9.87
C GLU A 144 -9.76 10.44 -11.28
N LYS A 145 -10.60 10.19 -12.29
CA LYS A 145 -10.34 10.61 -13.67
C LYS A 145 -10.13 12.12 -13.80
N SER A 146 -11.05 12.91 -13.27
CA SER A 146 -11.01 14.38 -13.39
C SER A 146 -9.76 14.95 -12.71
N SER A 147 -9.41 14.40 -11.55
CA SER A 147 -8.24 14.83 -10.80
C SER A 147 -6.94 14.46 -11.51
N MET A 148 -6.85 13.26 -12.09
CA MET A 148 -5.67 12.82 -12.84
C MET A 148 -5.46 13.63 -14.12
N GLU A 149 -6.52 13.85 -14.91
CA GLU A 149 -6.44 14.65 -16.14
C GLU A 149 -6.09 16.13 -15.85
N GLY A 150 -6.55 16.66 -14.70
CA GLY A 150 -6.29 18.05 -14.29
C GLY A 150 -5.03 18.27 -13.44
N ALA A 151 -4.33 17.22 -13.03
CA ALA A 151 -3.14 17.35 -12.19
C ALA A 151 -1.97 18.02 -12.93
N ALA A 152 -1.16 18.78 -12.18
CA ALA A 152 0.12 19.30 -12.66
C ALA A 152 1.17 18.18 -12.75
N ALA A 153 1.17 17.24 -11.77
CA ALA A 153 1.98 16.04 -11.82
C ALA A 153 1.27 14.87 -11.09
N ILE A 154 1.59 13.67 -11.52
CA ILE A 154 1.09 12.41 -10.92
C ILE A 154 2.28 11.56 -10.51
N ILE A 155 2.30 11.13 -9.27
CA ILE A 155 3.26 10.16 -8.76
C ILE A 155 2.63 8.76 -8.90
N ALA A 156 3.22 7.93 -9.74
CA ALA A 156 2.96 6.50 -9.80
C ALA A 156 3.92 5.78 -8.85
N VAL A 157 3.39 4.90 -7.98
CA VAL A 157 4.19 4.19 -6.96
C VAL A 157 5.05 3.06 -7.53
N SER A 158 4.97 2.81 -8.83
CA SER A 158 5.77 1.83 -9.57
C SER A 158 5.71 2.12 -11.06
N ASP A 159 6.61 1.55 -11.85
CA ASP A 159 6.54 1.61 -13.32
C ASP A 159 5.33 0.82 -13.84
N GLY A 160 4.99 -0.31 -13.16
CA GLY A 160 3.74 -1.03 -13.41
C GLY A 160 2.51 -0.14 -13.21
N MET A 161 2.42 0.59 -12.11
CA MET A 161 1.34 1.55 -11.87
C MET A 161 1.32 2.68 -12.90
N ARG A 162 2.49 3.16 -13.35
CA ARG A 162 2.58 4.16 -14.42
C ARG A 162 1.98 3.65 -15.73
N ALA A 163 2.29 2.41 -16.11
CA ALA A 163 1.74 1.78 -17.31
C ALA A 163 0.21 1.59 -17.20
N ASP A 164 -0.26 1.09 -16.06
CA ASP A 164 -1.67 0.89 -15.75
C ASP A 164 -2.45 2.22 -15.80
N LEU A 165 -1.87 3.30 -15.25
CA LEU A 165 -2.46 4.63 -15.23
C LEU A 165 -2.63 5.18 -16.66
N LEU A 166 -1.58 5.13 -17.46
CA LEU A 166 -1.62 5.62 -18.84
C LEU A 166 -2.56 4.81 -19.73
N THR A 167 -2.72 3.51 -19.45
CA THR A 167 -3.71 2.66 -20.12
C THR A 167 -5.14 3.00 -19.69
N SER A 168 -5.36 3.21 -18.40
CA SER A 168 -6.69 3.49 -17.83
C SER A 168 -7.19 4.91 -18.14
N TYR A 169 -6.26 5.87 -18.26
CA TYR A 169 -6.54 7.29 -18.46
C TYR A 169 -5.73 7.84 -19.64
N PRO A 170 -6.11 7.50 -20.89
CA PRO A 170 -5.32 7.85 -22.10
C PRO A 170 -5.24 9.35 -22.39
N ASN A 171 -6.05 10.18 -21.73
CA ASN A 171 -5.97 11.65 -21.86
C ASN A 171 -4.92 12.27 -20.92
N VAL A 172 -4.33 11.50 -20.01
CA VAL A 172 -3.25 11.97 -19.14
C VAL A 172 -1.96 12.07 -19.96
N ASP A 173 -1.33 13.25 -19.93
CA ASP A 173 -0.03 13.45 -20.55
C ASP A 173 1.05 12.59 -19.86
N PRO A 174 1.71 11.67 -20.58
CA PRO A 174 2.76 10.83 -20.01
C PRO A 174 3.93 11.60 -19.37
N ALA A 175 4.18 12.84 -19.80
CA ALA A 175 5.21 13.70 -19.22
C ALA A 175 4.90 14.16 -17.79
N LYS A 176 3.64 14.15 -17.39
CA LYS A 176 3.20 14.49 -16.04
C LYS A 176 3.26 13.32 -15.06
N VAL A 177 3.51 12.10 -15.54
CA VAL A 177 3.51 10.88 -14.71
C VAL A 177 4.94 10.49 -14.34
N HIS A 178 5.25 10.63 -13.07
CA HIS A 178 6.57 10.37 -12.49
C HIS A 178 6.53 9.09 -11.63
N THR A 179 7.47 8.18 -11.82
CA THR A 179 7.60 7.01 -10.95
C THR A 179 8.41 7.37 -9.72
N ILE A 180 7.76 7.40 -8.55
CA ILE A 180 8.41 7.51 -7.24
C ILE A 180 7.91 6.35 -6.39
N ARG A 181 8.76 5.35 -6.18
CA ARG A 181 8.39 4.12 -5.48
C ARG A 181 8.17 4.39 -4.00
N ASN A 182 7.26 3.62 -3.37
CA ASN A 182 7.09 3.67 -1.92
C ASN A 182 8.36 3.16 -1.22
N GLY A 183 8.59 3.69 -0.02
CA GLY A 183 9.70 3.28 0.83
C GLY A 183 9.31 2.25 1.89
N VAL A 184 10.33 1.77 2.59
CA VAL A 184 10.23 1.02 3.83
C VAL A 184 11.24 1.55 4.83
N ASP A 185 10.85 1.61 6.10
CA ASP A 185 11.76 1.92 7.20
C ASP A 185 12.42 0.61 7.70
N THR A 186 13.61 0.32 7.18
CA THR A 186 14.36 -0.90 7.54
C THR A 186 15.01 -0.85 8.92
N SER A 187 14.86 0.24 9.67
CA SER A 187 15.19 0.30 11.10
C SER A 187 14.00 -0.20 11.94
N LYS A 188 12.78 0.11 11.53
CA LYS A 188 11.55 -0.40 12.12
C LYS A 188 11.30 -1.86 11.67
N PHE A 189 11.29 -2.11 10.35
CA PHE A 189 11.21 -3.46 9.80
C PHE A 189 12.63 -4.06 9.71
N ALA A 190 13.06 -4.64 10.81
CA ALA A 190 14.36 -5.29 10.97
C ALA A 190 14.18 -6.68 11.57
N PRO A 191 15.12 -7.61 11.37
CA PRO A 191 15.09 -8.91 12.03
C PRO A 191 14.90 -8.77 13.54
N ASN A 192 13.83 -9.38 14.06
CA ASN A 192 13.44 -9.35 15.46
C ASN A 192 12.96 -10.75 15.88
N PRO A 193 13.85 -11.73 16.03
CA PRO A 193 13.45 -13.08 16.41
C PRO A 193 13.00 -13.10 17.89
N ASP A 194 11.69 -13.24 18.10
CA ASP A 194 11.12 -13.35 19.44
C ASP A 194 10.21 -14.60 19.54
N PRO A 195 10.74 -15.73 20.07
CA PRO A 195 9.97 -16.95 20.19
C PRO A 195 8.79 -16.84 21.18
N HIS A 196 8.82 -15.89 22.13
CA HIS A 196 7.69 -15.69 23.04
C HIS A 196 6.49 -15.11 22.32
N ILE A 197 6.72 -14.21 21.35
CA ILE A 197 5.64 -13.67 20.50
C ILE A 197 5.06 -14.77 19.62
N VAL A 198 5.89 -15.60 18.98
CA VAL A 198 5.43 -16.73 18.19
C VAL A 198 4.59 -17.69 19.02
N ALA A 199 5.07 -18.02 20.23
CA ALA A 199 4.36 -18.90 21.17
C ALA A 199 3.06 -18.28 21.70
N LYS A 200 2.98 -16.95 21.87
CA LYS A 200 1.77 -16.21 22.28
C LYS A 200 0.57 -16.55 21.38
N TYR A 201 0.82 -16.71 20.07
CA TYR A 201 -0.20 -17.05 19.07
C TYR A 201 -0.40 -18.57 18.91
N GLY A 202 0.23 -19.39 19.76
CA GLY A 202 0.16 -20.84 19.69
C GLY A 202 0.83 -21.44 18.44
N ILE A 203 1.66 -20.66 17.76
CA ILE A 203 2.34 -21.09 16.55
C ILE A 203 3.49 -22.03 16.94
N THR A 204 3.54 -23.17 16.28
CA THR A 204 4.56 -24.20 16.52
C THR A 204 5.12 -24.73 15.20
N GLY A 205 6.43 -25.03 15.17
CA GLY A 205 7.08 -25.56 13.97
C GLY A 205 7.33 -24.50 12.90
N ARG A 206 7.62 -24.98 11.69
CA ARG A 206 7.92 -24.16 10.51
C ARG A 206 6.62 -23.63 9.91
N TYR A 207 6.62 -22.39 9.48
CA TYR A 207 5.42 -21.80 8.89
C TYR A 207 5.72 -20.78 7.80
N ALA A 208 4.77 -20.65 6.87
CA ALA A 208 4.69 -19.52 5.97
C ALA A 208 3.67 -18.50 6.50
N LEU A 209 3.89 -17.22 6.19
CA LEU A 209 3.10 -16.12 6.72
C LEU A 209 2.43 -15.31 5.59
N PHE A 210 1.14 -15.07 5.73
CA PHE A 210 0.41 -14.05 4.97
C PHE A 210 0.06 -12.89 5.89
N VAL A 211 0.29 -11.65 5.43
CA VAL A 211 -0.14 -10.44 6.13
C VAL A 211 -0.95 -9.57 5.18
N GLY A 212 -2.16 -9.20 5.57
CA GLY A 212 -2.98 -8.32 4.74
C GLY A 212 -4.45 -8.33 5.10
N ARG A 213 -5.21 -7.44 4.46
CA ARG A 213 -6.67 -7.41 4.59
C ARG A 213 -7.29 -8.57 3.82
N ILE A 214 -8.45 -9.02 4.27
CA ILE A 214 -9.25 -10.00 3.54
C ILE A 214 -10.01 -9.27 2.43
N THR A 215 -9.41 -9.21 1.25
CA THR A 215 -9.97 -8.59 0.05
C THR A 215 -9.73 -9.49 -1.15
N ARG A 216 -10.53 -9.36 -2.21
CA ARG A 216 -10.31 -10.07 -3.47
C ARG A 216 -8.93 -9.78 -4.03
N GLN A 217 -8.52 -8.50 -3.95
CA GLN A 217 -7.21 -8.02 -4.41
C GLN A 217 -6.03 -8.81 -3.84
N LYS A 218 -6.09 -9.18 -2.55
CA LYS A 218 -4.99 -9.85 -1.85
C LYS A 218 -4.87 -11.35 -2.13
N GLY A 219 -5.83 -11.94 -2.83
CA GLY A 219 -5.75 -13.32 -3.32
C GLY A 219 -5.73 -14.39 -2.23
N LEU A 220 -6.19 -14.07 -1.00
CA LEU A 220 -6.16 -15.01 0.13
C LEU A 220 -6.94 -16.30 -0.13
N ALA A 221 -8.08 -16.23 -0.83
CA ALA A 221 -8.85 -17.41 -1.20
C ALA A 221 -8.05 -18.35 -2.12
N HIS A 222 -7.29 -17.79 -3.09
CA HIS A 222 -6.41 -18.59 -3.95
C HIS A 222 -5.29 -19.26 -3.14
N LEU A 223 -4.71 -18.54 -2.18
CA LEU A 223 -3.70 -19.12 -1.30
C LEU A 223 -4.26 -20.30 -0.50
N LEU A 224 -5.44 -20.16 0.09
CA LEU A 224 -6.05 -21.22 0.91
C LEU A 224 -6.35 -22.48 0.08
N ARG A 225 -6.83 -22.31 -1.17
CA ARG A 225 -7.02 -23.45 -2.09
C ARG A 225 -5.70 -24.10 -2.51
N ALA A 226 -4.68 -23.28 -2.82
CA ALA A 226 -3.36 -23.78 -3.12
C ALA A 226 -2.71 -24.51 -1.94
N TRP A 227 -3.02 -24.08 -0.68
CA TRP A 227 -2.45 -24.68 0.54
C TRP A 227 -2.85 -26.11 0.77
N ILE A 228 -3.91 -26.60 0.13
CA ILE A 228 -4.34 -28.01 0.20
C ILE A 228 -3.21 -28.95 -0.26
N GLU A 229 -2.47 -28.54 -1.27
CA GLU A 229 -1.36 -29.32 -1.90
C GLU A 229 -0.02 -29.19 -1.13
N VAL A 230 0.09 -28.25 -0.18
CA VAL A 230 1.32 -28.04 0.58
C VAL A 230 1.49 -29.16 1.62
N PRO A 231 2.70 -29.75 1.80
CA PRO A 231 2.93 -30.80 2.78
C PRO A 231 2.48 -30.42 4.20
N PRO A 232 1.92 -31.36 4.97
CA PRO A 232 1.25 -31.08 6.26
C PRO A 232 2.21 -30.64 7.37
N GLU A 233 3.50 -30.86 7.24
CA GLU A 233 4.52 -30.39 8.19
C GLU A 233 4.70 -28.87 8.18
N TYR A 234 4.32 -28.19 7.10
CA TYR A 234 4.38 -26.73 7.03
C TYR A 234 3.09 -26.10 7.55
N GLY A 235 3.25 -25.14 8.46
CA GLY A 235 2.17 -24.35 8.99
C GLY A 235 1.86 -23.10 8.14
N LEU A 236 0.62 -22.62 8.23
CA LEU A 236 0.18 -21.36 7.62
C LEU A 236 -0.31 -20.42 8.71
N VAL A 237 0.33 -19.25 8.79
CA VAL A 237 -0.09 -18.16 9.66
C VAL A 237 -0.73 -17.08 8.78
N LEU A 238 -1.94 -16.69 9.13
CA LEU A 238 -2.71 -15.66 8.49
C LEU A 238 -2.88 -14.50 9.47
N ALA A 239 -2.11 -13.44 9.31
CA ALA A 239 -2.35 -12.16 9.99
C ALA A 239 -3.30 -11.34 9.11
N ALA A 240 -4.59 -11.63 9.21
CA ALA A 240 -5.63 -11.13 8.32
C ALA A 240 -6.85 -10.69 9.12
N GLY A 241 -7.05 -9.38 9.21
CA GLY A 241 -8.13 -8.75 9.95
C GLY A 241 -9.48 -8.81 9.26
N SER A 242 -10.36 -7.86 9.59
CA SER A 242 -11.73 -7.81 9.06
C SER A 242 -11.77 -7.76 7.53
N PRO A 243 -12.72 -8.49 6.91
CA PRO A 243 -12.91 -8.47 5.48
C PRO A 243 -13.50 -7.12 5.01
N ASP A 244 -13.15 -6.71 3.80
CA ASP A 244 -13.75 -5.55 3.15
C ASP A 244 -15.23 -5.78 2.80
N GLU A 245 -15.62 -7.04 2.55
CA GLU A 245 -16.96 -7.47 2.15
C GLU A 245 -17.34 -8.78 2.86
N PRO A 246 -18.62 -8.95 3.29
CA PRO A 246 -19.06 -10.17 3.94
C PRO A 246 -18.84 -11.41 3.08
N LYS A 247 -19.04 -11.31 1.75
CA LYS A 247 -18.92 -12.44 0.82
C LYS A 247 -17.52 -13.06 0.82
N ILE A 248 -16.47 -12.24 0.67
CA ILE A 248 -15.09 -12.74 0.71
C ILE A 248 -14.70 -13.20 2.12
N GLY A 249 -15.25 -12.55 3.16
CA GLY A 249 -15.03 -12.96 4.55
C GLY A 249 -15.56 -14.37 4.82
N ASN A 250 -16.78 -14.67 4.38
CA ASN A 250 -17.41 -15.98 4.51
C ASN A 250 -16.63 -17.05 3.73
N GLU A 251 -16.26 -16.76 2.47
CA GLU A 251 -15.45 -17.65 1.63
C GLU A 251 -14.14 -18.03 2.31
N VAL A 252 -13.41 -17.05 2.84
CA VAL A 252 -12.13 -17.26 3.54
C VAL A 252 -12.34 -18.09 4.81
N ALA A 253 -13.39 -17.80 5.60
CA ALA A 253 -13.69 -18.54 6.83
C ALA A 253 -14.03 -20.01 6.53
N GLU A 254 -14.81 -20.29 5.48
CA GLU A 254 -15.14 -21.65 5.04
C GLU A 254 -13.89 -22.42 4.62
N LEU A 255 -13.01 -21.82 3.80
CA LEU A 255 -11.76 -22.43 3.36
C LEU A 255 -10.81 -22.73 4.53
N ILE A 256 -10.71 -21.82 5.51
CA ILE A 256 -9.92 -22.06 6.72
C ILE A 256 -10.51 -23.22 7.54
N ALA A 257 -11.84 -23.27 7.69
CA ALA A 257 -12.51 -24.34 8.39
C ALA A 257 -12.27 -25.70 7.72
N GLU A 258 -12.35 -25.76 6.39
CA GLU A 258 -12.06 -26.95 5.60
C GLU A 258 -10.60 -27.42 5.81
N LEU A 259 -9.61 -26.53 5.68
CA LEU A 259 -8.21 -26.85 5.94
C LEU A 259 -7.98 -27.39 7.35
N ARG A 260 -8.66 -26.85 8.34
CA ARG A 260 -8.54 -27.30 9.75
C ARG A 260 -9.13 -28.69 10.02
N LEU A 261 -9.93 -29.24 9.13
CA LEU A 261 -10.40 -30.63 9.25
C LEU A 261 -9.25 -31.65 9.15
N SER A 262 -8.25 -31.34 8.33
CA SER A 262 -7.09 -32.21 8.09
C SER A 262 -5.77 -31.70 8.67
N ARG A 263 -5.70 -30.44 9.11
CA ARG A 263 -4.48 -29.78 9.56
C ARG A 263 -4.69 -29.03 10.87
N LYS A 264 -3.75 -29.15 11.82
CA LYS A 264 -3.77 -28.43 13.10
C LYS A 264 -2.94 -27.14 13.09
N ASN A 265 -2.13 -26.94 12.06
CA ASN A 265 -1.13 -25.88 11.93
C ASN A 265 -1.58 -24.75 11.00
N ILE A 266 -2.85 -24.36 11.10
CA ILE A 266 -3.44 -23.19 10.42
C ILE A 266 -3.86 -22.19 11.51
N TRP A 267 -3.12 -21.10 11.63
CA TRP A 267 -3.38 -20.03 12.60
C TRP A 267 -3.95 -18.81 11.90
N TRP A 268 -5.02 -18.27 12.44
CA TRP A 268 -5.66 -17.06 11.91
C TRP A 268 -5.75 -16.01 13.01
N ILE A 269 -4.95 -14.96 12.87
CA ILE A 269 -4.86 -13.80 13.74
C ILE A 269 -5.71 -12.70 13.10
N GLN A 270 -6.80 -12.34 13.75
CA GLN A 270 -7.79 -11.40 13.20
C GLN A 270 -7.61 -9.98 13.71
N GLU A 271 -6.92 -9.80 14.83
CA GLU A 271 -6.58 -8.50 15.36
C GLU A 271 -5.44 -7.83 14.57
N MET A 272 -5.43 -6.49 14.62
CA MET A 272 -4.29 -5.73 14.11
C MET A 272 -3.08 -5.94 15.02
N LEU A 273 -2.01 -6.46 14.44
CA LEU A 273 -0.79 -6.77 15.19
C LEU A 273 -0.05 -5.48 15.57
N PRO A 274 0.43 -5.35 16.82
CA PRO A 274 1.45 -4.39 17.18
C PRO A 274 2.71 -4.58 16.32
N HIS A 275 3.41 -3.49 16.04
CA HIS A 275 4.56 -3.51 15.13
C HIS A 275 5.65 -4.52 15.52
N ASN A 276 5.99 -4.60 16.82
CA ASN A 276 6.96 -5.57 17.33
C ASN A 276 6.52 -7.02 17.15
N GLU A 277 5.21 -7.30 17.25
CA GLU A 277 4.67 -8.65 17.04
C GLU A 277 4.66 -9.01 15.54
N LEU A 278 4.31 -8.05 14.68
CA LEU A 278 4.39 -8.24 13.24
C LEU A 278 5.83 -8.54 12.77
N THR A 279 6.80 -7.77 13.24
CA THR A 279 8.22 -7.99 12.87
C THR A 279 8.75 -9.32 13.39
N ALA A 280 8.34 -9.76 14.59
CA ALA A 280 8.71 -11.06 15.13
C ALA A 280 8.13 -12.21 14.30
N LEU A 281 6.86 -12.11 13.90
CA LEU A 281 6.22 -13.11 13.03
C LEU A 281 6.83 -13.15 11.64
N LEU A 282 7.13 -11.98 11.04
CA LEU A 282 7.83 -11.89 9.76
C LEU A 282 9.20 -12.55 9.85
N THR A 283 10.01 -12.17 10.84
CA THR A 283 11.38 -12.68 11.01
C THR A 283 11.44 -14.20 11.23
N SER A 284 10.44 -14.76 11.92
CA SER A 284 10.38 -16.17 12.24
C SER A 284 9.71 -17.03 11.16
N ALA A 285 9.08 -16.42 10.18
CA ALA A 285 8.49 -17.11 9.04
C ALA A 285 9.58 -17.59 8.07
N GLU A 286 9.43 -18.81 7.53
CA GLU A 286 10.31 -19.30 6.48
C GLU A 286 10.04 -18.64 5.14
N LEU A 287 8.79 -18.27 4.90
CA LEU A 287 8.36 -17.71 3.64
C LEU A 287 7.21 -16.72 3.88
N PHE A 288 7.34 -15.53 3.34
CA PHE A 288 6.24 -14.58 3.26
C PHE A 288 5.46 -14.77 1.95
N LEU A 289 4.12 -14.79 2.04
CA LEU A 289 3.24 -15.09 0.91
C LEU A 289 2.43 -13.86 0.50
N CYS A 290 2.56 -13.42 -0.75
CA CYS A 290 1.80 -12.31 -1.32
C CYS A 290 1.12 -12.72 -2.64
N PRO A 291 0.00 -13.47 -2.59
CA PRO A 291 -0.69 -13.99 -3.77
C PRO A 291 -1.65 -12.97 -4.40
N SER A 292 -1.31 -11.68 -4.33
CA SER A 292 -2.17 -10.60 -4.81
C SER A 292 -2.48 -10.73 -6.29
N ILE A 293 -3.72 -10.47 -6.70
CA ILE A 293 -4.13 -10.44 -8.12
C ILE A 293 -3.98 -9.04 -8.72
N TYR A 294 -3.85 -8.05 -7.89
CA TYR A 294 -3.53 -6.66 -8.23
C TYR A 294 -2.73 -6.02 -7.08
N GLU A 295 -1.56 -5.48 -7.37
CA GLU A 295 -0.71 -4.85 -6.35
C GLU A 295 0.07 -3.68 -6.95
N PRO A 296 -0.23 -2.45 -6.57
CA PRO A 296 0.43 -1.26 -7.10
C PRO A 296 1.95 -1.25 -6.92
N LEU A 297 2.44 -1.65 -5.76
CA LEU A 297 3.87 -1.89 -5.50
C LEU A 297 4.08 -3.11 -4.59
N GLY A 298 3.34 -3.21 -3.50
CA GLY A 298 3.49 -4.28 -2.51
C GLY A 298 4.41 -3.90 -1.35
N ILE A 299 4.05 -2.87 -0.58
CA ILE A 299 4.80 -2.44 0.61
C ILE A 299 5.02 -3.60 1.58
N VAL A 300 4.04 -4.49 1.75
CA VAL A 300 4.16 -5.66 2.64
C VAL A 300 5.31 -6.59 2.25
N ASN A 301 5.66 -6.66 0.96
CA ASN A 301 6.84 -7.41 0.51
C ASN A 301 8.13 -6.72 0.98
N LEU A 302 8.19 -5.38 0.92
CA LEU A 302 9.32 -4.61 1.46
C LEU A 302 9.47 -4.77 2.98
N GLU A 303 8.34 -4.85 3.70
CA GLU A 303 8.31 -5.09 5.15
C GLU A 303 8.88 -6.47 5.48
N ALA A 304 8.47 -7.51 4.75
CA ALA A 304 9.01 -8.86 4.89
C ALA A 304 10.49 -8.92 4.54
N MET A 305 10.90 -8.33 3.42
CA MET A 305 12.31 -8.22 3.03
C MET A 305 13.12 -7.43 4.07
N GLY A 306 12.55 -6.36 4.64
CA GLY A 306 13.17 -5.62 5.75
C GLY A 306 13.48 -6.51 6.97
N CYS A 307 12.62 -7.47 7.27
CA CYS A 307 12.79 -8.47 8.31
C CYS A 307 13.68 -9.66 7.89
N ALA A 308 14.33 -9.61 6.73
CA ALA A 308 15.13 -10.68 6.14
C ALA A 308 14.34 -11.98 5.87
N THR A 309 13.06 -11.87 5.56
CA THR A 309 12.18 -12.98 5.21
C THR A 309 12.08 -13.11 3.69
N ALA A 310 12.29 -14.33 3.16
CA ALA A 310 12.09 -14.61 1.74
C ALA A 310 10.64 -14.37 1.32
N VAL A 311 10.42 -13.88 0.11
CA VAL A 311 9.09 -13.55 -0.41
C VAL A 311 8.73 -14.49 -1.56
N LEU A 312 7.52 -15.06 -1.53
CA LEU A 312 6.87 -15.65 -2.68
C LEU A 312 5.63 -14.83 -3.01
N ALA A 313 5.60 -14.26 -4.19
CA ALA A 313 4.54 -13.33 -4.58
C ALA A 313 4.07 -13.54 -6.02
N SER A 314 2.89 -13.04 -6.31
CA SER A 314 2.39 -12.99 -7.69
C SER A 314 3.20 -12.01 -8.53
N ASN A 315 3.44 -12.36 -9.79
CA ASN A 315 4.09 -11.48 -10.77
C ASN A 315 3.05 -10.51 -11.36
N VAL A 316 2.63 -9.51 -10.58
CA VAL A 316 1.62 -8.51 -10.97
C VAL A 316 2.00 -7.10 -10.52
N GLY A 317 1.57 -6.09 -11.27
CA GLY A 317 1.75 -4.67 -10.95
C GLY A 317 3.20 -4.31 -10.64
N GLY A 318 3.43 -3.67 -9.48
CA GLY A 318 4.77 -3.26 -9.03
C GLY A 318 5.54 -4.34 -8.27
N ILE A 319 4.98 -5.52 -8.00
CA ILE A 319 5.69 -6.58 -7.25
C ILE A 319 7.04 -6.96 -7.87
N PRO A 320 7.18 -7.12 -9.22
CA PRO A 320 8.47 -7.43 -9.84
C PRO A 320 9.54 -6.36 -9.66
N GLU A 321 9.15 -5.14 -9.33
CA GLU A 321 10.10 -4.06 -9.03
C GLU A 321 10.68 -4.18 -7.62
N VAL A 322 9.93 -4.80 -6.72
CA VAL A 322 10.31 -5.07 -5.32
C VAL A 322 11.07 -6.38 -5.23
N VAL A 323 10.46 -7.47 -5.66
CA VAL A 323 10.98 -8.84 -5.57
C VAL A 323 11.70 -9.20 -6.87
N GLU A 324 13.00 -9.48 -6.78
CA GLU A 324 13.79 -9.97 -7.91
C GLU A 324 13.73 -11.50 -7.93
N ASN A 325 13.04 -12.04 -8.95
CA ASN A 325 12.81 -13.48 -9.06
C ASN A 325 14.13 -14.28 -9.11
N GLY A 326 14.23 -15.30 -8.25
CA GLY A 326 15.41 -16.15 -8.14
C GLY A 326 16.62 -15.50 -7.45
N LYS A 327 16.43 -14.31 -6.82
CA LYS A 327 17.49 -13.64 -6.04
C LYS A 327 17.00 -13.15 -4.67
N THR A 328 15.82 -12.56 -4.60
CA THR A 328 15.26 -12.05 -3.34
C THR A 328 13.93 -12.71 -3.01
N GLY A 329 13.49 -13.65 -3.83
CA GLY A 329 12.25 -14.39 -3.68
C GLY A 329 11.84 -15.11 -4.95
N VAL A 330 10.59 -15.57 -4.96
CA VAL A 330 9.97 -16.32 -6.05
C VAL A 330 8.77 -15.56 -6.58
N LEU A 331 8.66 -15.39 -7.89
CA LEU A 331 7.50 -14.79 -8.55
C LEU A 331 6.70 -15.86 -9.30
N VAL A 332 5.37 -15.87 -9.03
CA VAL A 332 4.41 -16.76 -9.68
C VAL A 332 3.55 -15.95 -10.65
N ASN A 333 3.54 -16.32 -11.92
CA ASN A 333 2.73 -15.63 -12.92
C ASN A 333 1.24 -15.79 -12.60
N PHE A 334 0.54 -14.65 -12.46
CA PHE A 334 -0.90 -14.65 -12.35
C PHE A 334 -1.56 -15.00 -13.70
N THR A 335 -2.63 -15.76 -13.64
CA THR A 335 -3.50 -16.05 -14.78
C THR A 335 -4.96 -15.94 -14.36
N PRO A 336 -5.87 -15.47 -15.25
CA PRO A 336 -7.31 -15.43 -14.98
C PRO A 336 -7.94 -16.81 -14.75
N ASP A 337 -7.30 -17.90 -15.21
CA ASP A 337 -7.67 -19.27 -14.83
C ASP A 337 -7.24 -19.52 -13.38
N SER A 338 -8.20 -19.41 -12.47
CA SER A 338 -7.97 -19.57 -11.03
C SER A 338 -7.36 -20.93 -10.67
N ARG A 339 -7.78 -22.03 -11.34
CA ARG A 339 -7.26 -23.36 -11.05
C ARG A 339 -5.78 -23.50 -11.45
N LEU A 340 -5.43 -22.95 -12.61
CA LEU A 340 -4.05 -22.94 -13.07
C LEU A 340 -3.18 -22.05 -12.17
N PHE A 341 -3.69 -20.89 -11.75
CA PHE A 341 -2.98 -20.02 -10.81
C PHE A 341 -2.77 -20.69 -9.45
N GLU A 342 -3.81 -21.28 -8.87
CA GLU A 342 -3.76 -21.99 -7.60
C GLU A 342 -2.79 -23.19 -7.65
N PHE A 343 -2.80 -23.96 -8.74
CA PHE A 343 -1.84 -25.04 -8.96
C PHE A 343 -0.40 -24.52 -9.04
N ASN A 344 -0.13 -23.49 -9.84
CA ASN A 344 1.21 -22.90 -9.97
C ASN A 344 1.69 -22.33 -8.64
N LEU A 345 0.79 -21.67 -7.87
CA LEU A 345 1.07 -21.14 -6.55
C LEU A 345 1.47 -22.26 -5.58
N ALA A 346 0.71 -23.36 -5.56
CA ALA A 346 1.01 -24.52 -4.72
C ALA A 346 2.39 -25.11 -5.05
N GLN A 347 2.68 -25.34 -6.34
CA GLN A 347 3.96 -25.89 -6.78
C GLN A 347 5.13 -24.97 -6.39
N ALA A 348 4.98 -23.66 -6.56
CA ALA A 348 5.99 -22.70 -6.16
C ALA A 348 6.23 -22.67 -4.65
N ILE A 349 5.16 -22.74 -3.84
CA ILE A 349 5.25 -22.78 -2.38
C ILE A 349 5.98 -24.05 -1.94
N VAL A 350 5.58 -25.22 -2.46
CA VAL A 350 6.22 -26.51 -2.12
C VAL A 350 7.70 -26.51 -2.52
N GLY A 351 8.00 -26.05 -3.74
CA GLY A 351 9.38 -25.93 -4.23
C GLY A 351 10.25 -25.00 -3.38
N ALA A 352 9.69 -23.86 -2.94
CA ALA A 352 10.39 -22.91 -2.09
C ALA A 352 10.63 -23.48 -0.67
N LEU A 353 9.61 -24.01 -0.02
CA LEU A 353 9.70 -24.55 1.34
C LEU A 353 10.61 -25.80 1.45
N SER A 354 10.83 -26.51 0.33
CA SER A 354 11.79 -27.63 0.28
C SER A 354 13.26 -27.20 0.26
N GLN A 355 13.55 -25.89 0.13
CA GLN A 355 14.90 -25.33 -0.02
C GLN A 355 15.18 -24.23 1.04
N PRO A 356 15.26 -24.60 2.33
CA PRO A 356 15.36 -23.61 3.42
C PRO A 356 16.64 -22.76 3.34
N GLU A 357 17.76 -23.30 2.89
CA GLU A 357 19.01 -22.58 2.71
C GLU A 357 18.85 -21.47 1.65
N LEU A 358 18.19 -21.78 0.54
CA LEU A 358 17.91 -20.82 -0.53
C LEU A 358 16.94 -19.72 -0.06
N LEU A 359 15.94 -20.07 0.76
CA LEU A 359 15.05 -19.08 1.37
C LEU A 359 15.81 -18.14 2.30
N HIS A 360 16.75 -18.64 3.07
CA HIS A 360 17.61 -17.82 3.92
C HIS A 360 18.46 -16.85 3.08
N GLU A 361 19.08 -17.32 1.99
CA GLU A 361 19.82 -16.47 1.06
C GLU A 361 18.94 -15.37 0.45
N TYR A 362 17.73 -15.71 0.02
CA TYR A 362 16.76 -14.75 -0.52
C TYR A 362 16.35 -13.70 0.52
N GLY A 363 16.16 -14.11 1.77
CA GLY A 363 15.85 -13.19 2.87
C GLY A 363 16.94 -12.14 3.09
N ILE A 364 18.20 -12.57 3.13
CA ILE A 364 19.36 -11.66 3.27
C ILE A 364 19.46 -10.71 2.08
N ALA A 365 19.43 -11.25 0.86
CA ALA A 365 19.51 -10.45 -0.36
C ALA A 365 18.30 -9.48 -0.48
N GLY A 366 17.13 -9.92 -0.04
CA GLY A 366 15.93 -9.11 0.05
C GLY A 366 16.09 -7.91 0.96
N ARG A 367 16.64 -8.11 2.16
CA ARG A 367 16.92 -7.03 3.10
C ARG A 367 17.93 -6.02 2.54
N GLU A 368 19.02 -6.47 1.97
CA GLU A 368 20.02 -5.60 1.33
C GLU A 368 19.39 -4.75 0.21
N ARG A 369 18.55 -5.37 -0.61
CA ARG A 369 17.82 -4.66 -1.68
C ARG A 369 16.86 -3.62 -1.10
N ALA A 370 16.08 -3.96 -0.07
CA ALA A 370 15.15 -3.05 0.60
C ALA A 370 15.88 -1.82 1.17
N GLN A 371 16.99 -2.03 1.86
CA GLN A 371 17.82 -0.97 2.42
C GLN A 371 18.41 -0.05 1.33
N LYS A 372 18.91 -0.63 0.25
CA LYS A 372 19.61 0.11 -0.79
C LYS A 372 18.68 0.92 -1.69
N LEU A 373 17.49 0.40 -2.03
CA LEU A 373 16.66 0.95 -3.11
C LEU A 373 15.35 1.58 -2.63
N PHE A 374 14.88 1.26 -1.41
CA PHE A 374 13.54 1.63 -0.96
C PHE A 374 13.53 2.42 0.36
N GLY A 375 14.58 3.20 0.62
CA GLY A 375 14.64 4.05 1.81
C GLY A 375 13.81 5.33 1.66
N TRP A 376 13.07 5.73 2.71
CA TRP A 376 12.23 6.93 2.71
C TRP A 376 12.98 8.24 2.43
N ASN A 377 14.28 8.31 2.74
CA ASN A 377 15.09 9.48 2.40
C ASN A 377 15.18 9.72 0.89
N ALA A 378 15.31 8.66 0.09
CA ALA A 378 15.34 8.76 -1.36
C ALA A 378 13.96 9.17 -1.92
N VAL A 379 12.89 8.60 -1.37
CA VAL A 379 11.50 8.94 -1.71
C VAL A 379 11.23 10.42 -1.43
N ALA A 380 11.57 10.90 -0.23
CA ALA A 380 11.39 12.31 0.14
C ALA A 380 12.20 13.24 -0.78
N THR A 381 13.45 12.91 -1.09
CA THR A 381 14.28 13.72 -2.00
C THR A 381 13.67 13.80 -3.39
N ALA A 382 13.22 12.69 -3.97
CA ALA A 382 12.57 12.67 -5.28
C ALA A 382 11.27 13.49 -5.27
N THR A 383 10.48 13.38 -4.20
CA THR A 383 9.23 14.13 -4.03
C THR A 383 9.47 15.64 -3.88
N ILE A 384 10.48 16.04 -3.11
CA ILE A 384 10.87 17.46 -2.95
C ILE A 384 11.32 18.07 -4.28
N ASN A 385 12.12 17.34 -5.06
CA ASN A 385 12.54 17.81 -6.37
C ASN A 385 11.34 18.05 -7.28
N LEU A 386 10.39 17.11 -7.30
CA LEU A 386 9.15 17.28 -8.07
C LEU A 386 8.36 18.51 -7.60
N TYR A 387 8.24 18.76 -6.30
CA TYR A 387 7.55 19.96 -5.79
C TYR A 387 8.24 21.23 -6.24
N LYS A 388 9.58 21.30 -6.19
CA LYS A 388 10.36 22.46 -6.67
C LYS A 388 10.16 22.70 -8.16
N ASP A 389 10.20 21.65 -8.96
CA ASP A 389 9.98 21.74 -10.42
C ASP A 389 8.59 22.29 -10.74
N ILE A 390 7.55 21.77 -10.08
CA ILE A 390 6.16 22.18 -10.29
C ILE A 390 5.86 23.57 -9.74
N ALA A 391 6.42 23.95 -8.57
CA ALA A 391 6.23 25.27 -8.01
C ALA A 391 6.91 26.37 -8.86
N ASN A 392 8.06 26.07 -9.49
CA ASN A 392 8.80 27.00 -10.35
C ASN A 392 8.25 27.09 -11.79
N ALA A 393 7.39 26.18 -12.21
CA ALA A 393 6.79 26.18 -13.55
C ALA A 393 5.58 27.13 -13.69
N LYS A 394 5.27 27.94 -12.65
CA LYS A 394 4.19 28.94 -12.61
C LYS A 394 4.50 30.16 -13.46
#